data_5ccc3775bdc0cb16a43fbac0fb88e0b7
#
_entry.id   5ccc3775bdc0cb16a43fbac0fb88e0b7
#
_cell.length_a   1.000
_cell.length_b   1.000
_cell.length_c   1.000
_cell.angle_alpha   90.00
_cell.angle_beta   90.00
_cell.angle_gamma   90.00
#
_symmetry.space_group_name_H-M   'P 1'
#
loop_
_entity.id
_entity.type
_entity.pdbx_description
1 polymer ?
#
loop_
_entity_poly.entity_id
_entity_poly.type
_entity_poly.pdbx_seq_one_letter_code
_entity_poly.pdbx_strand_id
1 'polypeptide(L)'
;LNARNGQDLWRTTVGKSLSSGVGSDGVTTAVVTKSNELIGIIDGKQAWSKRLEAGAYTAPLVAGARVFLVTADRTIAAYDARTGQALWSQPRTGEPLVLRQPGVLQAVGNTLVTGMAGRLVALQPDNGAVLWEAPLASPRGTNDVERLVDLVGPTFTQGNVVCARAFQASVGCVDAARGQVLWTQTARGSVGVGGDAELLAGTESNGVVQAWDRADGKKLWSVERFQHRRLTAPLLLGRSVIMGDDAGLVHVLSKQDGSHLNRLQTDGSGMAAAPVVAADTLVV
;
A
#
# COMPACT_ATOMS: atom_id res chain seq x y z
N LEU A 1 -11.76 -0.47 -17.02
CA LEU A 1 -11.97 0.84 -17.71
C LEU A 1 -10.90 1.10 -18.76
N ASN A 2 -11.23 1.79 -19.81
CA ASN A 2 -10.26 2.38 -20.73
C ASN A 2 -9.66 3.64 -20.08
N ALA A 3 -8.34 3.65 -19.84
CA ALA A 3 -7.66 4.73 -19.15
C ALA A 3 -7.74 6.10 -19.87
N ARG A 4 -8.00 6.13 -21.19
CA ARG A 4 -8.07 7.38 -21.97
C ARG A 4 -9.43 8.06 -21.91
N ASN A 5 -10.52 7.29 -21.82
CA ASN A 5 -11.88 7.84 -21.93
C ASN A 5 -12.85 7.37 -20.85
N GLY A 6 -12.40 6.55 -19.90
CA GLY A 6 -13.21 6.05 -18.79
C GLY A 6 -14.28 5.02 -19.16
N GLN A 7 -14.36 4.58 -20.42
CA GLN A 7 -15.36 3.60 -20.83
C GLN A 7 -15.11 2.23 -20.22
N ASP A 8 -16.18 1.53 -19.85
CA ASP A 8 -16.11 0.15 -19.38
C ASP A 8 -15.59 -0.76 -20.49
N LEU A 9 -14.49 -1.45 -20.26
CA LEU A 9 -14.02 -2.56 -21.09
C LEU A 9 -14.79 -3.83 -20.73
N TRP A 10 -14.97 -4.06 -19.44
CA TRP A 10 -15.84 -5.09 -18.88
C TRP A 10 -16.25 -4.70 -17.46
N ARG A 11 -17.32 -5.31 -16.97
CA ARG A 11 -17.81 -5.16 -15.61
C ARG A 11 -18.24 -6.51 -15.07
N THR A 12 -17.79 -6.84 -13.87
CA THR A 12 -18.17 -8.09 -13.18
C THR A 12 -18.76 -7.77 -11.83
N THR A 13 -19.89 -8.38 -11.55
CA THR A 13 -20.55 -8.30 -10.23
C THR A 13 -20.14 -9.51 -9.41
N VAL A 14 -19.43 -9.29 -8.32
CA VAL A 14 -19.00 -10.36 -7.40
C VAL A 14 -20.12 -10.80 -6.45
N GLY A 15 -21.19 -9.98 -6.35
CA GLY A 15 -22.36 -10.26 -5.49
C GLY A 15 -22.11 -10.14 -3.99
N LYS A 16 -20.91 -9.68 -3.58
CA LYS A 16 -20.46 -9.56 -2.18
C LYS A 16 -19.63 -8.29 -1.99
N SER A 17 -19.70 -7.69 -0.81
CA SER A 17 -18.83 -6.55 -0.46
C SER A 17 -17.37 -6.98 -0.38
N LEU A 18 -16.46 -6.18 -0.94
CA LEU A 18 -15.03 -6.41 -0.87
C LEU A 18 -14.45 -5.91 0.47
N SER A 19 -13.40 -6.58 0.95
CA SER A 19 -12.66 -6.21 2.17
C SER A 19 -11.35 -5.48 1.87
N SER A 20 -10.85 -5.58 0.63
CA SER A 20 -9.59 -4.98 0.18
C SER A 20 -9.72 -4.42 -1.24
N GLY A 21 -8.68 -3.76 -1.70
CA GLY A 21 -8.54 -3.38 -3.11
C GLY A 21 -8.39 -4.59 -4.04
N VAL A 22 -8.23 -4.29 -5.32
CA VAL A 22 -8.12 -5.28 -6.41
C VAL A 22 -6.64 -5.47 -6.77
N GLY A 23 -6.22 -6.71 -6.97
CA GLY A 23 -4.93 -7.05 -7.59
C GLY A 23 -5.12 -7.61 -8.99
N SER A 24 -4.25 -7.26 -9.91
CA SER A 24 -4.29 -7.78 -11.29
C SER A 24 -2.92 -7.73 -11.96
N ASP A 25 -2.65 -8.70 -12.81
CA ASP A 25 -1.49 -8.73 -13.73
C ASP A 25 -1.91 -8.48 -15.19
N GLY A 26 -3.17 -8.09 -15.40
CA GLY A 26 -3.75 -7.89 -16.74
C GLY A 26 -4.42 -9.15 -17.32
N VAL A 27 -4.17 -10.33 -16.78
CA VAL A 27 -4.78 -11.61 -17.17
C VAL A 27 -5.73 -12.09 -16.07
N THR A 28 -5.22 -12.23 -14.87
CA THR A 28 -5.99 -12.60 -13.70
C THR A 28 -6.22 -11.39 -12.81
N THR A 29 -7.44 -11.21 -12.36
CA THR A 29 -7.82 -10.23 -11.36
C THR A 29 -8.25 -10.97 -10.08
N ALA A 30 -7.73 -10.57 -8.94
CA ALA A 30 -8.05 -11.18 -7.65
C ALA A 30 -8.66 -10.16 -6.70
N VAL A 31 -9.70 -10.57 -5.97
CA VAL A 31 -10.37 -9.77 -4.95
C VAL A 31 -10.67 -10.60 -3.71
N VAL A 32 -10.75 -9.94 -2.54
CA VAL A 32 -11.18 -10.58 -1.29
C VAL A 32 -12.47 -9.94 -0.81
N THR A 33 -13.42 -10.79 -0.42
CA THR A 33 -14.72 -10.35 0.10
C THR A 33 -14.72 -10.22 1.63
N LYS A 34 -15.65 -9.44 2.17
CA LYS A 34 -15.89 -9.35 3.63
C LYS A 34 -16.31 -10.67 4.27
N SER A 35 -16.73 -11.65 3.47
CA SER A 35 -17.03 -13.01 3.92
C SER A 35 -15.83 -13.96 3.85
N ASN A 36 -14.60 -13.43 3.77
CA ASN A 36 -13.34 -14.17 3.73
C ASN A 36 -13.27 -15.13 2.54
N GLU A 37 -13.57 -14.65 1.35
CA GLU A 37 -13.47 -15.44 0.14
C GLU A 37 -12.54 -14.72 -0.84
N LEU A 38 -11.50 -15.42 -1.29
CA LEU A 38 -10.62 -14.99 -2.35
C LEU A 38 -11.24 -15.45 -3.68
N ILE A 39 -11.42 -14.53 -4.61
CA ILE A 39 -12.05 -14.80 -5.90
C ILE A 39 -11.08 -14.41 -7.01
N GLY A 40 -10.86 -15.32 -7.94
CA GLY A 40 -10.12 -15.10 -9.18
C GLY A 40 -11.06 -14.87 -10.35
N ILE A 41 -10.80 -13.81 -11.11
CA ILE A 41 -11.57 -13.36 -12.28
C ILE A 41 -10.62 -13.39 -13.48
N ILE A 42 -11.02 -14.07 -14.56
CA ILE A 42 -10.30 -14.14 -15.83
C ILE A 42 -11.29 -13.77 -16.94
N ASP A 43 -10.89 -12.94 -17.87
CA ASP A 43 -11.74 -12.44 -18.96
C ASP A 43 -13.09 -11.88 -18.47
N GLY A 44 -13.07 -11.15 -17.36
CA GLY A 44 -14.26 -10.56 -16.76
C GLY A 44 -15.23 -11.56 -16.13
N LYS A 45 -14.88 -12.84 -15.98
CA LYS A 45 -15.71 -13.87 -15.36
C LYS A 45 -15.03 -14.49 -14.16
N GLN A 46 -15.82 -14.80 -13.11
CA GLN A 46 -15.30 -15.57 -11.99
C GLN A 46 -14.83 -16.95 -12.49
N ALA A 47 -13.53 -17.22 -12.37
CA ALA A 47 -12.92 -18.48 -12.76
C ALA A 47 -12.88 -19.46 -11.58
N TRP A 48 -12.60 -18.97 -10.37
CA TRP A 48 -12.50 -19.77 -9.15
C TRP A 48 -12.80 -18.95 -7.90
N SER A 49 -13.05 -19.63 -6.81
CA SER A 49 -13.11 -19.02 -5.48
C SER A 49 -12.51 -19.93 -4.42
N LYS A 50 -11.99 -19.32 -3.34
CA LYS A 50 -11.36 -20.01 -2.23
C LYS A 50 -11.78 -19.40 -0.90
N ARG A 51 -12.29 -20.21 0.02
CA ARG A 51 -12.57 -19.80 1.39
C ARG A 51 -11.25 -19.61 2.14
N LEU A 52 -11.13 -18.46 2.83
CA LEU A 52 -9.98 -18.12 3.69
C LEU A 52 -10.37 -18.33 5.16
N GLU A 53 -9.39 -18.68 5.99
CA GLU A 53 -9.58 -18.83 7.44
C GLU A 53 -9.76 -17.47 8.12
N ALA A 54 -9.07 -16.42 7.64
CA ALA A 54 -9.17 -15.05 8.16
C ALA A 54 -9.37 -14.03 7.03
N GLY A 55 -9.85 -12.84 7.40
CA GLY A 55 -10.02 -11.73 6.46
C GLY A 55 -8.70 -11.18 5.92
N ALA A 56 -8.75 -10.48 4.80
CA ALA A 56 -7.61 -9.73 4.27
C ALA A 56 -8.01 -8.28 4.00
N TYR A 57 -7.13 -7.35 4.36
CA TYR A 57 -7.35 -5.91 4.21
C TYR A 57 -6.39 -5.29 3.18
N THR A 58 -5.30 -5.97 2.88
CA THR A 58 -4.36 -5.62 1.80
C THR A 58 -4.86 -6.24 0.50
N ALA A 59 -4.80 -5.49 -0.60
CA ALA A 59 -5.13 -6.01 -1.91
C ALA A 59 -4.27 -7.25 -2.23
N PRO A 60 -4.83 -8.31 -2.83
CA PRO A 60 -4.04 -9.42 -3.33
C PRO A 60 -2.99 -8.90 -4.33
N LEU A 61 -1.82 -9.51 -4.36
CA LEU A 61 -0.83 -9.27 -5.40
C LEU A 61 -0.92 -10.41 -6.42
N VAL A 62 -1.16 -10.06 -7.69
CA VAL A 62 -1.11 -11.03 -8.80
C VAL A 62 0.20 -10.81 -9.55
N ALA A 63 1.09 -11.79 -9.51
CA ALA A 63 2.39 -11.73 -10.16
C ALA A 63 2.97 -13.13 -10.38
N GLY A 64 3.67 -13.36 -11.50
CA GLY A 64 4.36 -14.62 -11.79
C GLY A 64 3.43 -15.84 -11.77
N ALA A 65 2.24 -15.72 -12.35
CA ALA A 65 1.18 -16.73 -12.36
C ALA A 65 0.69 -17.16 -10.96
N ARG A 66 0.87 -16.30 -9.96
CA ARG A 66 0.43 -16.52 -8.58
C ARG A 66 -0.41 -15.37 -8.05
N VAL A 67 -1.30 -15.69 -7.12
CA VAL A 67 -2.00 -14.72 -6.27
C VAL A 67 -1.42 -14.83 -4.87
N PHE A 68 -0.77 -13.78 -4.42
CA PHE A 68 -0.26 -13.68 -3.05
C PHE A 68 -1.25 -12.92 -2.17
N LEU A 69 -1.34 -13.31 -0.91
CA LEU A 69 -2.27 -12.75 0.05
C LEU A 69 -1.63 -12.67 1.44
N VAL A 70 -1.99 -11.65 2.19
CA VAL A 70 -1.72 -11.51 3.63
C VAL A 70 -3.06 -11.43 4.36
N THR A 71 -3.29 -12.33 5.28
CA THR A 71 -4.51 -12.38 6.08
C THR A 71 -4.35 -11.74 7.46
N ALA A 72 -5.45 -11.43 8.12
CA ALA A 72 -5.47 -10.74 9.41
C ALA A 72 -4.86 -11.57 10.56
N ASP A 73 -4.76 -12.88 10.41
CA ASP A 73 -4.05 -13.79 11.31
C ASP A 73 -2.53 -13.85 11.01
N ARG A 74 -2.02 -12.92 10.19
CA ARG A 74 -0.62 -12.81 9.76
C ARG A 74 -0.12 -13.97 8.91
N THR A 75 -1.01 -14.75 8.31
CA THR A 75 -0.65 -15.78 7.34
C THR A 75 -0.35 -15.14 5.99
N ILE A 76 0.77 -15.51 5.39
CA ILE A 76 1.11 -15.18 4.00
C ILE A 76 0.90 -16.44 3.18
N ALA A 77 0.16 -16.35 2.08
CA ALA A 77 -0.14 -17.49 1.24
C ALA A 77 -0.01 -17.17 -0.25
N ALA A 78 0.29 -18.19 -1.05
CA ALA A 78 0.26 -18.10 -2.50
C ALA A 78 -0.69 -19.16 -3.07
N TYR A 79 -1.40 -18.74 -4.10
CA TYR A 79 -2.33 -19.57 -4.87
C TYR A 79 -1.96 -19.50 -6.34
N ASP A 80 -2.20 -20.57 -7.07
CA ASP A 80 -2.12 -20.54 -8.54
C ASP A 80 -3.16 -19.56 -9.11
N ALA A 81 -2.71 -18.65 -9.96
CA ALA A 81 -3.57 -17.56 -10.45
C ALA A 81 -4.71 -18.03 -11.34
N ARG A 82 -4.55 -19.17 -12.03
CA ARG A 82 -5.57 -19.69 -12.97
C ARG A 82 -6.59 -20.60 -12.29
N THR A 83 -6.16 -21.35 -11.27
CA THR A 83 -6.98 -22.41 -10.65
C THR A 83 -7.40 -22.11 -9.22
N GLY A 84 -6.74 -21.18 -8.53
CA GLY A 84 -6.94 -20.92 -7.10
C GLY A 84 -6.41 -22.04 -6.19
N GLN A 85 -5.65 -23.00 -6.73
CA GLN A 85 -5.02 -24.03 -5.92
C GLN A 85 -3.99 -23.40 -4.97
N ALA A 86 -4.02 -23.78 -3.69
CA ALA A 86 -3.02 -23.33 -2.74
C ALA A 86 -1.64 -23.94 -3.09
N LEU A 87 -0.64 -23.09 -3.21
CA LEU A 87 0.74 -23.47 -3.51
C LEU A 87 1.55 -23.60 -2.23
N TRP A 88 1.47 -22.60 -1.36
CA TRP A 88 2.08 -22.60 -0.05
C TRP A 88 1.36 -21.64 0.89
N SER A 89 1.57 -21.85 2.20
CA SER A 89 1.05 -21.00 3.27
C SER A 89 2.07 -20.94 4.40
N GLN A 90 2.36 -19.73 4.87
CA GLN A 90 3.33 -19.46 5.93
C GLN A 90 2.63 -18.67 7.05
N PRO A 91 2.17 -19.35 8.10
CA PRO A 91 1.68 -18.67 9.29
C PRO A 91 2.84 -17.97 10.00
N ARG A 92 2.59 -16.76 10.49
CA ARG A 92 3.58 -15.97 11.21
C ARG A 92 3.08 -15.65 12.61
N THR A 93 3.92 -15.83 13.59
CA THR A 93 3.65 -15.37 14.95
C THR A 93 3.82 -13.84 15.03
N GLY A 94 3.01 -13.18 15.83
CA GLY A 94 3.10 -11.73 16.02
C GLY A 94 2.04 -11.23 16.99
N GLU A 95 1.96 -9.91 17.11
CA GLU A 95 0.94 -9.25 17.92
C GLU A 95 -0.46 -9.59 17.39
N PRO A 96 -1.43 -9.89 18.27
CA PRO A 96 -2.76 -10.34 17.86
C PRO A 96 -3.55 -9.24 17.13
N LEU A 97 -3.27 -7.97 17.45
CA LEU A 97 -3.96 -6.85 16.84
C LEU A 97 -3.33 -6.48 15.48
N VAL A 98 -4.17 -6.30 14.46
CA VAL A 98 -3.79 -5.83 13.13
C VAL A 98 -4.63 -4.65 12.71
N LEU A 99 -4.06 -3.75 11.91
CA LEU A 99 -4.80 -2.65 11.30
C LEU A 99 -5.76 -3.18 10.24
N ARG A 100 -7.02 -2.71 10.28
CA ARG A 100 -8.02 -3.00 9.23
C ARG A 100 -7.93 -2.01 8.07
N GLN A 101 -6.73 -1.86 7.53
CA GLN A 101 -6.45 -0.98 6.39
C GLN A 101 -5.40 -1.60 5.48
N PRO A 102 -5.22 -1.09 4.24
CA PRO A 102 -4.22 -1.60 3.32
C PRO A 102 -2.81 -1.57 3.92
N GLY A 103 -2.17 -2.72 3.94
CA GLY A 103 -0.76 -2.89 4.32
C GLY A 103 0.15 -2.93 3.09
N VAL A 104 1.30 -3.56 3.24
CA VAL A 104 2.33 -3.71 2.20
C VAL A 104 2.32 -5.12 1.66
N LEU A 105 2.15 -5.27 0.35
CA LEU A 105 2.31 -6.52 -0.38
C LEU A 105 2.65 -6.19 -1.83
N GLN A 106 3.88 -6.49 -2.26
CA GLN A 106 4.36 -6.14 -3.59
C GLN A 106 5.49 -7.07 -4.05
N ALA A 107 5.74 -7.10 -5.36
CA ALA A 107 6.91 -7.74 -5.95
C ALA A 107 8.02 -6.71 -6.16
N VAL A 108 9.24 -7.08 -5.80
CA VAL A 108 10.46 -6.29 -6.05
C VAL A 108 11.50 -7.22 -6.68
N GLY A 109 11.76 -7.06 -7.98
CA GLY A 109 12.53 -8.05 -8.73
C GLY A 109 11.85 -9.43 -8.64
N ASN A 110 12.61 -10.44 -8.24
CA ASN A 110 12.10 -11.80 -8.03
C ASN A 110 11.84 -12.11 -6.54
N THR A 111 11.38 -11.11 -5.79
CA THR A 111 11.16 -11.23 -4.34
C THR A 111 9.77 -10.72 -4.00
N LEU A 112 9.06 -11.43 -3.12
CA LEU A 112 7.82 -10.96 -2.53
C LEU A 112 8.16 -10.14 -1.28
N VAL A 113 7.73 -8.89 -1.23
CA VAL A 113 7.95 -7.99 -0.08
C VAL A 113 6.61 -7.67 0.58
N THR A 114 6.52 -7.88 1.88
CA THR A 114 5.32 -7.59 2.68
C THR A 114 5.66 -6.83 3.95
N GLY A 115 4.66 -6.19 4.54
CA GLY A 115 4.76 -5.50 5.83
C GLY A 115 4.23 -6.36 6.97
N MET A 116 4.98 -6.46 8.06
CA MET A 116 4.56 -7.18 9.27
C MET A 116 5.15 -6.56 10.52
N ALA A 117 4.29 -6.21 11.48
CA ALA A 117 4.72 -5.77 12.82
C ALA A 117 5.89 -4.76 12.80
N GLY A 118 5.80 -3.73 11.95
CA GLY A 118 6.83 -2.69 11.82
C GLY A 118 8.05 -3.08 10.97
N ARG A 119 8.03 -4.22 10.30
CA ARG A 119 9.13 -4.72 9.46
C ARG A 119 8.70 -4.88 8.01
N LEU A 120 9.59 -4.60 7.07
CA LEU A 120 9.51 -5.18 5.74
C LEU A 120 10.09 -6.59 5.80
N VAL A 121 9.37 -7.54 5.25
CA VAL A 121 9.76 -8.96 5.19
C VAL A 121 9.82 -9.36 3.73
N ALA A 122 10.94 -9.90 3.30
CA ALA A 122 11.10 -10.45 1.96
C ALA A 122 11.00 -11.97 2.00
N LEU A 123 10.28 -12.49 1.03
CA LEU A 123 9.99 -13.91 0.90
C LEU A 123 10.34 -14.40 -0.51
N GLN A 124 10.76 -15.64 -0.59
CA GLN A 124 10.89 -16.32 -1.86
C GLN A 124 9.49 -16.64 -2.41
N PRO A 125 9.14 -16.17 -3.63
CA PRO A 125 7.79 -16.33 -4.16
C PRO A 125 7.35 -17.79 -4.36
N ASP A 126 8.30 -18.72 -4.53
CA ASP A 126 8.01 -20.11 -4.85
C ASP A 126 7.56 -20.93 -3.65
N ASN A 127 8.02 -20.61 -2.44
CA ASN A 127 7.79 -21.42 -1.24
C ASN A 127 7.52 -20.62 0.04
N GLY A 128 7.58 -19.29 -0.03
CA GLY A 128 7.36 -18.39 1.12
C GLY A 128 8.51 -18.37 2.14
N ALA A 129 9.69 -18.94 1.81
CA ALA A 129 10.85 -18.87 2.70
C ALA A 129 11.31 -17.44 2.89
N VAL A 130 11.62 -17.06 4.14
CA VAL A 130 12.10 -15.71 4.46
C VAL A 130 13.53 -15.53 3.94
N LEU A 131 13.73 -14.47 3.17
CA LEU A 131 15.04 -14.06 2.69
C LEU A 131 15.70 -13.07 3.64
N TRP A 132 14.93 -12.08 4.11
CA TRP A 132 15.38 -11.08 5.07
C TRP A 132 14.18 -10.39 5.76
N GLU A 133 14.48 -9.74 6.90
CA GLU A 133 13.57 -8.85 7.62
C GLU A 133 14.27 -7.54 7.94
N ALA A 134 13.65 -6.41 7.59
CA ALA A 134 14.19 -5.07 7.80
C ALA A 134 13.26 -4.26 8.73
N PRO A 135 13.66 -3.96 9.97
CA PRO A 135 12.84 -3.22 10.92
C PRO A 135 12.78 -1.74 10.57
N LEU A 136 11.59 -1.20 10.32
CA LEU A 136 11.33 0.23 10.18
C LEU A 136 10.81 0.83 11.48
N ALA A 137 10.12 0.06 12.29
CA ALA A 137 9.68 0.43 13.63
C ALA A 137 9.76 -0.78 14.56
N SER A 138 9.84 -0.49 15.87
CA SER A 138 9.72 -1.52 16.91
C SER A 138 8.48 -1.22 17.75
N PRO A 139 7.67 -2.26 18.07
CA PRO A 139 6.54 -2.11 18.99
C PRO A 139 7.01 -1.50 20.32
N ARG A 140 6.32 -0.47 20.78
CA ARG A 140 6.61 0.22 22.04
C ARG A 140 5.31 0.44 22.79
N GLY A 141 5.34 0.28 24.10
CA GLY A 141 4.15 0.45 24.94
C GLY A 141 3.82 -0.77 25.76
N THR A 142 2.81 -0.65 26.62
CA THR A 142 2.42 -1.65 27.60
C THR A 142 1.17 -2.43 27.20
N ASN A 143 0.43 -1.95 26.20
CA ASN A 143 -0.78 -2.60 25.69
C ASN A 143 -0.71 -2.81 24.17
N ASP A 144 -1.58 -3.65 23.63
CA ASP A 144 -1.58 -4.05 22.20
C ASP A 144 -1.80 -2.87 21.26
N VAL A 145 -2.56 -1.85 21.65
CA VAL A 145 -2.82 -0.66 20.83
C VAL A 145 -1.57 0.20 20.70
N GLU A 146 -0.84 0.42 21.81
CA GLU A 146 0.42 1.17 21.78
C GLU A 146 1.53 0.44 21.02
N ARG A 147 1.45 -0.89 20.96
CA ARG A 147 2.40 -1.75 20.25
C ARG A 147 2.10 -1.89 18.75
N LEU A 148 0.99 -1.32 18.28
CA LEU A 148 0.55 -1.44 16.90
C LEU A 148 1.40 -0.55 15.97
N VAL A 149 2.30 -1.16 15.23
CA VAL A 149 3.23 -0.51 14.30
C VAL A 149 3.22 -1.14 12.90
N ASP A 150 2.08 -1.70 12.50
CA ASP A 150 1.96 -2.33 11.19
C ASP A 150 2.35 -1.37 10.05
N LEU A 151 2.93 -1.91 8.99
CA LEU A 151 3.26 -1.11 7.81
C LEU A 151 2.00 -0.86 7.00
N VAL A 152 1.82 0.39 6.58
CA VAL A 152 0.64 0.85 5.85
C VAL A 152 1.00 1.23 4.41
N GLY A 153 0.09 0.90 3.48
CA GLY A 153 0.21 1.23 2.07
C GLY A 153 -0.40 2.60 1.72
N PRO A 154 -0.11 3.12 0.53
CA PRO A 154 0.86 2.61 -0.43
C PRO A 154 2.32 2.79 0.00
N THR A 155 3.21 2.04 -0.64
CA THR A 155 4.66 2.18 -0.54
C THR A 155 5.20 2.86 -1.80
N PHE A 156 6.39 3.41 -1.71
CA PHE A 156 7.15 3.84 -2.89
C PHE A 156 8.27 2.84 -3.18
N THR A 157 8.41 2.46 -4.45
CA THR A 157 9.47 1.54 -4.90
C THR A 157 10.10 2.04 -6.18
N GLN A 158 11.43 2.09 -6.18
CA GLN A 158 12.23 2.40 -7.37
C GLN A 158 13.51 1.57 -7.39
N GLY A 159 13.65 0.74 -8.42
CA GLY A 159 14.71 -0.27 -8.47
C GLY A 159 14.61 -1.21 -7.27
N ASN A 160 15.67 -1.32 -6.50
CA ASN A 160 15.71 -2.13 -5.29
C ASN A 160 15.37 -1.35 -4.00
N VAL A 161 15.09 -0.06 -4.07
CA VAL A 161 14.74 0.72 -2.89
C VAL A 161 13.24 0.70 -2.66
N VAL A 162 12.82 0.23 -1.50
CA VAL A 162 11.44 0.23 -1.02
C VAL A 162 11.34 1.18 0.16
N CYS A 163 10.47 2.18 0.05
CA CYS A 163 10.16 3.09 1.15
C CYS A 163 8.75 2.84 1.65
N ALA A 164 8.59 2.71 2.96
CA ALA A 164 7.33 2.39 3.60
C ALA A 164 7.14 3.19 4.90
N ARG A 165 5.90 3.21 5.37
CA ARG A 165 5.52 3.84 6.64
C ARG A 165 5.06 2.78 7.63
N ALA A 166 5.57 2.85 8.86
CA ALA A 166 4.98 2.20 10.00
C ALA A 166 3.95 3.13 10.64
N PHE A 167 2.77 2.61 10.90
CA PHE A 167 1.62 3.35 11.45
C PHE A 167 2.02 4.14 12.69
N GLN A 168 1.84 5.46 12.65
CA GLN A 168 2.12 6.43 13.73
C GLN A 168 3.50 6.32 14.40
N ALA A 169 4.47 5.71 13.72
CA ALA A 169 5.78 5.46 14.31
C ALA A 169 6.93 6.05 13.48
N SER A 170 7.06 5.65 12.23
CA SER A 170 8.20 6.03 11.40
C SER A 170 7.88 5.94 9.91
N VAL A 171 8.78 6.53 9.13
CA VAL A 171 8.94 6.31 7.69
C VAL A 171 10.38 5.89 7.45
N GLY A 172 10.64 5.06 6.45
CA GLY A 172 12.01 4.68 6.10
C GLY A 172 12.12 3.96 4.79
N CYS A 173 13.34 3.86 4.30
CA CYS A 173 13.68 3.18 3.05
C CYS A 173 14.63 2.00 3.32
N VAL A 174 14.48 0.94 2.52
CA VAL A 174 15.22 -0.31 2.61
C VAL A 174 15.77 -0.67 1.23
N ASP A 175 17.02 -1.11 1.16
CA ASP A 175 17.56 -1.82 0.00
C ASP A 175 17.00 -3.26 0.00
N ALA A 176 16.01 -3.52 -0.84
CA ALA A 176 15.34 -4.81 -0.91
C ALA A 176 16.23 -5.93 -1.49
N ALA A 177 17.31 -5.62 -2.17
CA ALA A 177 18.26 -6.64 -2.63
C ALA A 177 19.09 -7.23 -1.48
N ARG A 178 19.31 -6.43 -0.42
CA ARG A 178 20.16 -6.80 0.73
C ARG A 178 19.39 -6.92 2.05
N GLY A 179 18.14 -6.44 2.12
CA GLY A 179 17.39 -6.33 3.36
C GLY A 179 17.97 -5.28 4.32
N GLN A 180 18.70 -4.32 3.81
CA GLN A 180 19.37 -3.31 4.62
C GLN A 180 18.51 -2.06 4.74
N VAL A 181 18.24 -1.64 5.98
CA VAL A 181 17.63 -0.33 6.24
C VAL A 181 18.61 0.75 5.85
N LEU A 182 18.22 1.62 4.91
CA LEU A 182 19.02 2.76 4.47
C LEU A 182 18.91 3.91 5.47
N TRP A 183 17.70 4.23 5.86
CA TRP A 183 17.39 5.22 6.89
C TRP A 183 15.97 5.05 7.44
N THR A 184 15.72 5.63 8.61
CA THR A 184 14.40 5.78 9.22
C THR A 184 14.26 7.16 9.84
N GLN A 185 13.05 7.73 9.78
CA GLN A 185 12.68 8.98 10.44
C GLN A 185 11.39 8.81 11.24
N THR A 186 11.29 9.47 12.38
CA THR A 186 10.03 9.50 13.15
C THR A 186 8.96 10.23 12.34
N ALA A 187 7.80 9.60 12.18
CA ALA A 187 6.67 10.15 11.45
C ALA A 187 5.37 9.56 12.00
N ARG A 188 4.34 10.39 12.17
CA ARG A 188 3.08 10.01 12.82
C ARG A 188 1.90 9.96 11.84
N GLY A 189 2.13 9.44 10.65
CA GLY A 189 1.09 9.25 9.66
C GLY A 189 0.37 7.91 9.80
N SER A 190 -0.86 7.87 9.30
CA SER A 190 -1.74 6.70 9.31
C SER A 190 -1.94 6.07 7.93
N VAL A 191 -1.44 6.69 6.87
CA VAL A 191 -1.49 6.22 5.49
C VAL A 191 -0.07 6.13 4.93
N GLY A 192 0.12 5.45 3.82
CA GLY A 192 1.43 5.22 3.23
C GLY A 192 2.14 6.46 2.71
N VAL A 193 3.07 6.26 1.81
CA VAL A 193 3.94 7.31 1.25
C VAL A 193 3.95 7.27 -0.27
N GLY A 194 4.24 8.41 -0.87
CA GLY A 194 4.57 8.52 -2.29
C GLY A 194 5.99 9.05 -2.47
N GLY A 195 6.60 8.77 -3.61
CA GLY A 195 7.96 9.21 -3.85
C GLY A 195 8.34 9.26 -5.32
N ASP A 196 9.55 9.72 -5.58
CA ASP A 196 10.22 9.67 -6.87
C ASP A 196 11.73 9.41 -6.69
N ALA A 197 12.55 9.74 -7.68
CA ALA A 197 14.00 9.51 -7.61
C ALA A 197 14.70 10.33 -6.51
N GLU A 198 14.15 11.45 -6.11
CA GLU A 198 14.78 12.44 -5.24
C GLU A 198 14.11 12.55 -3.87
N LEU A 199 12.78 12.44 -3.84
CA LEU A 199 11.96 12.84 -2.70
C LEU A 199 10.98 11.75 -2.31
N LEU A 200 10.78 11.58 -1.00
CA LEU A 200 9.69 10.86 -0.40
C LEU A 200 8.75 11.84 0.30
N ALA A 201 7.44 11.71 0.08
CA ALA A 201 6.44 12.53 0.74
C ALA A 201 5.45 11.67 1.53
N GLY A 202 4.91 12.24 2.61
CA GLY A 202 3.89 11.59 3.43
C GLY A 202 3.00 12.61 4.13
N THR A 203 1.79 12.18 4.47
CA THR A 203 0.81 12.96 5.21
C THR A 203 0.74 12.43 6.65
N GLU A 204 0.83 13.33 7.61
CA GLU A 204 0.74 12.98 9.03
C GLU A 204 -0.73 12.94 9.49
N SER A 205 -1.01 12.23 10.58
CA SER A 205 -2.39 12.07 11.08
C SER A 205 -3.06 13.38 11.52
N ASN A 206 -2.26 14.41 11.79
CA ASN A 206 -2.76 15.75 12.11
C ASN A 206 -2.93 16.66 10.88
N GLY A 207 -2.72 16.14 9.66
CA GLY A 207 -2.84 16.88 8.41
C GLY A 207 -1.57 17.62 7.96
N VAL A 208 -0.47 17.49 8.68
CA VAL A 208 0.82 18.01 8.21
C VAL A 208 1.32 17.16 7.03
N VAL A 209 1.85 17.82 6.01
CA VAL A 209 2.51 17.15 4.87
C VAL A 209 4.00 17.33 5.01
N GLN A 210 4.76 16.25 4.93
CA GLN A 210 6.22 16.27 5.06
C GLN A 210 6.89 15.64 3.84
N ALA A 211 8.06 16.15 3.52
CA ALA A 211 8.93 15.58 2.52
C ALA A 211 10.34 15.34 3.08
N TRP A 212 10.92 14.24 2.64
CA TRP A 212 12.27 13.81 3.00
C TRP A 212 13.09 13.56 1.73
N ASP A 213 14.37 13.85 1.79
CA ASP A 213 15.32 13.36 0.79
C ASP A 213 15.29 11.82 0.76
N ARG A 214 15.14 11.24 -0.41
CA ARG A 214 14.99 9.79 -0.53
C ARG A 214 16.28 9.03 -0.22
N ALA A 215 17.44 9.65 -0.43
CA ALA A 215 18.72 8.99 -0.25
C ALA A 215 19.12 8.82 1.22
N ASP A 216 18.85 9.84 2.05
CA ASP A 216 19.32 9.88 3.44
C ASP A 216 18.24 10.15 4.49
N GLY A 217 17.01 10.42 4.05
CA GLY A 217 15.86 10.69 4.95
C GLY A 217 15.88 12.07 5.58
N LYS A 218 16.75 12.99 5.14
CA LYS A 218 16.76 14.36 5.65
C LYS A 218 15.46 15.07 5.32
N LYS A 219 14.83 15.71 6.31
CA LYS A 219 13.64 16.51 6.09
C LYS A 219 13.95 17.69 5.17
N LEU A 220 13.22 17.80 4.06
CA LEU A 220 13.35 18.89 3.09
C LEU A 220 12.39 20.03 3.41
N TRP A 221 11.13 19.72 3.61
CA TRP A 221 10.10 20.71 3.95
C TRP A 221 8.94 20.08 4.72
N SER A 222 8.13 20.93 5.34
CA SER A 222 6.91 20.57 6.08
C SER A 222 5.85 21.63 5.89
N VAL A 223 4.60 21.22 5.66
CA VAL A 223 3.45 22.13 5.43
C VAL A 223 2.36 21.80 6.42
N GLU A 224 1.95 22.80 7.22
CA GLU A 224 0.97 22.65 8.30
C GLU A 224 -0.43 23.16 7.95
N ARG A 225 -0.62 23.73 6.75
CA ARG A 225 -1.89 24.38 6.33
C ARG A 225 -3.09 23.44 6.25
N PHE A 226 -2.89 22.12 6.29
CA PHE A 226 -3.94 21.12 6.24
C PHE A 226 -4.24 20.48 7.59
N GLN A 227 -3.79 21.11 8.68
CA GLN A 227 -4.14 20.66 10.03
C GLN A 227 -5.65 20.43 10.17
N HIS A 228 -6.02 19.34 10.84
CA HIS A 228 -7.38 18.86 11.04
C HIS A 228 -8.08 18.27 9.78
N ARG A 229 -7.40 18.13 8.64
CA ARG A 229 -7.89 17.37 7.47
C ARG A 229 -7.35 15.97 7.46
N ARG A 230 -8.16 15.04 7.01
CA ARG A 230 -7.69 13.68 6.70
C ARG A 230 -7.24 13.66 5.26
N LEU A 231 -5.94 13.56 5.07
CA LEU A 231 -5.33 13.49 3.76
C LEU A 231 -5.08 12.04 3.35
N THR A 232 -5.21 11.74 2.07
CA THR A 232 -4.76 10.48 1.49
C THR A 232 -3.24 10.40 1.46
N ALA A 233 -2.67 9.23 1.18
CA ALA A 233 -1.27 9.15 0.83
C ALA A 233 -1.00 9.98 -0.44
N PRO A 234 0.17 10.65 -0.54
CA PRO A 234 0.48 11.52 -1.66
C PRO A 234 0.93 10.72 -2.89
N LEU A 235 0.63 11.26 -4.06
CA LEU A 235 1.21 10.86 -5.35
C LEU A 235 2.20 11.94 -5.79
N LEU A 236 3.40 11.55 -6.19
CA LEU A 236 4.35 12.43 -6.86
C LEU A 236 4.21 12.30 -8.37
N LEU A 237 4.00 13.44 -9.05
CA LEU A 237 3.85 13.49 -10.49
C LEU A 237 4.55 14.75 -11.04
N GLY A 238 5.64 14.55 -11.77
CA GLY A 238 6.46 15.63 -12.28
C GLY A 238 6.99 16.52 -11.16
N ARG A 239 6.58 17.79 -11.15
CA ARG A 239 6.96 18.79 -10.13
C ARG A 239 5.95 18.92 -8.99
N SER A 240 4.97 18.03 -8.91
CA SER A 240 3.82 18.16 -8.01
C SER A 240 3.73 16.99 -7.03
N VAL A 241 3.26 17.31 -5.81
CA VAL A 241 2.78 16.36 -4.81
C VAL A 241 1.27 16.52 -4.74
N ILE A 242 0.53 15.44 -5.02
CA ILE A 242 -0.93 15.44 -5.18
C ILE A 242 -1.55 14.56 -4.09
N MET A 243 -2.58 15.05 -3.41
CA MET A 243 -3.32 14.30 -2.40
C MET A 243 -4.78 14.72 -2.36
N GLY A 244 -5.65 13.81 -1.96
CA GLY A 244 -7.06 14.09 -1.69
C GLY A 244 -7.33 14.34 -0.22
N ASP A 245 -8.49 14.88 0.10
CA ASP A 245 -8.95 15.03 1.48
C ASP A 245 -10.38 14.49 1.71
N ASP A 246 -10.80 14.47 2.96
CA ASP A 246 -12.10 14.00 3.41
C ASP A 246 -13.29 14.93 3.03
N ALA A 247 -13.03 16.09 2.45
CA ALA A 247 -14.03 17.01 1.90
C ALA A 247 -14.13 16.93 0.36
N GLY A 248 -13.45 15.97 -0.29
CA GLY A 248 -13.47 15.83 -1.74
C GLY A 248 -12.63 16.87 -2.48
N LEU A 249 -11.60 17.40 -1.84
CA LEU A 249 -10.66 18.33 -2.47
C LEU A 249 -9.37 17.61 -2.86
N VAL A 250 -8.89 17.85 -4.07
CA VAL A 250 -7.56 17.47 -4.52
C VAL A 250 -6.62 18.66 -4.36
N HIS A 251 -5.58 18.47 -3.57
CA HIS A 251 -4.54 19.47 -3.32
C HIS A 251 -3.30 19.15 -4.15
N VAL A 252 -2.75 20.17 -4.79
CA VAL A 252 -1.53 20.08 -5.59
C VAL A 252 -0.50 21.02 -4.98
N LEU A 253 0.61 20.47 -4.49
CA LEU A 253 1.72 21.20 -3.91
C LEU A 253 2.95 21.13 -4.80
N SER A 254 3.82 22.13 -4.68
CA SER A 254 5.15 22.11 -5.27
C SER A 254 6.02 21.03 -4.61
N LYS A 255 6.64 20.18 -5.40
CA LYS A 255 7.61 19.20 -4.95
C LYS A 255 8.82 19.86 -4.28
N GLN A 256 9.21 21.05 -4.72
CA GLN A 256 10.43 21.72 -4.30
C GLN A 256 10.36 22.24 -2.84
N ASP A 257 9.22 22.81 -2.45
CA ASP A 257 9.09 23.53 -1.18
C ASP A 257 7.75 23.32 -0.46
N GLY A 258 6.85 22.49 -1.01
CA GLY A 258 5.51 22.27 -0.47
C GLY A 258 4.55 23.44 -0.66
N SER A 259 4.92 24.48 -1.42
CA SER A 259 4.02 25.61 -1.70
C SER A 259 2.79 25.16 -2.48
N HIS A 260 1.66 25.81 -2.25
CA HIS A 260 0.39 25.46 -2.88
C HIS A 260 0.39 25.90 -4.35
N LEU A 261 0.17 24.94 -5.26
CA LEU A 261 0.06 25.19 -6.70
C LEU A 261 -1.38 25.26 -7.17
N ASN A 262 -2.22 24.32 -6.74
CA ASN A 262 -3.61 24.25 -7.19
C ASN A 262 -4.49 23.46 -6.21
N ARG A 263 -5.81 23.64 -6.34
CA ARG A 263 -6.84 22.87 -5.64
C ARG A 263 -8.01 22.64 -6.57
N LEU A 264 -8.43 21.37 -6.66
CA LEU A 264 -9.57 20.96 -7.49
C LEU A 264 -10.68 20.45 -6.58
N GLN A 265 -11.92 20.76 -6.90
CA GLN A 265 -13.11 20.21 -6.26
C GLN A 265 -13.59 19.01 -7.08
N THR A 266 -13.87 17.91 -6.40
CA THR A 266 -14.57 16.76 -6.98
C THR A 266 -16.08 16.85 -6.73
N ASP A 267 -16.77 15.73 -6.67
CA ASP A 267 -18.20 15.65 -6.35
C ASP A 267 -18.53 15.93 -4.87
N GLY A 268 -17.53 16.25 -4.05
CA GLY A 268 -17.68 16.49 -2.61
C GLY A 268 -17.64 15.24 -1.74
N SER A 269 -17.52 14.07 -2.33
CA SER A 269 -17.31 12.83 -1.57
C SER A 269 -15.88 12.78 -1.04
N GLY A 270 -15.71 12.39 0.23
CA GLY A 270 -14.39 12.25 0.84
C GLY A 270 -13.55 11.17 0.16
N MET A 271 -12.26 11.46 -0.04
CA MET A 271 -11.33 10.52 -0.65
C MET A 271 -10.65 9.65 0.40
N ALA A 272 -10.71 8.33 0.20
CA ALA A 272 -10.04 7.35 1.06
C ALA A 272 -8.81 6.71 0.38
N ALA A 273 -8.77 6.68 -0.94
CA ALA A 273 -7.67 6.12 -1.72
C ALA A 273 -6.70 7.21 -2.18
N ALA A 274 -5.42 6.86 -2.29
CA ALA A 274 -4.42 7.74 -2.89
C ALA A 274 -4.73 7.97 -4.38
N PRO A 275 -4.47 9.17 -4.92
CA PRO A 275 -4.49 9.40 -6.36
C PRO A 275 -3.53 8.46 -7.07
N VAL A 276 -3.89 8.04 -8.28
CA VAL A 276 -3.05 7.18 -9.12
C VAL A 276 -3.01 7.71 -10.55
N VAL A 277 -1.98 7.33 -11.30
CA VAL A 277 -1.88 7.63 -12.73
C VAL A 277 -2.20 6.38 -13.52
N ALA A 278 -3.12 6.49 -14.46
CA ALA A 278 -3.44 5.47 -15.45
C ALA A 278 -3.15 6.03 -16.85
N ALA A 279 -2.06 5.57 -17.47
CA ALA A 279 -1.50 6.16 -18.70
C ALA A 279 -1.16 7.65 -18.51
N ASP A 280 -1.87 8.55 -19.19
CA ASP A 280 -1.75 10.01 -19.09
C ASP A 280 -2.87 10.67 -18.26
N THR A 281 -3.67 9.86 -17.56
CA THR A 281 -4.83 10.31 -16.78
C THR A 281 -4.58 10.19 -15.29
N LEU A 282 -4.77 11.29 -14.55
CA LEU A 282 -4.84 11.29 -13.09
C LEU A 282 -6.23 10.80 -12.66
N VAL A 283 -6.26 9.75 -11.84
CA VAL A 283 -7.48 9.19 -11.25
C VAL A 283 -7.48 9.49 -9.76
N VAL A 284 -8.57 10.04 -9.26
CA VAL A 284 -8.79 10.43 -7.87
C VAL A 284 -10.09 9.84 -7.34
#